data_7ff0a2fb138b1a3f3de7ca933c12bb4a
#
_entry.id   7ff0a2fb138b1a3f3de7ca933c12bb4a
#
_cell.length_a   1.000
_cell.length_b   1.000
_cell.length_c   1.000
_cell.angle_alpha   90.00
_cell.angle_beta   90.00
_cell.angle_gamma   90.00
#
_symmetry.space_group_name_H-M   'P 1'
#
loop_
_entity.id
_entity.type
_entity.pdbx_description
1 polymer ?
#
loop_
_entity_poly.entity_id
_entity_poly.type
_entity_poly.pdbx_seq_one_letter_code
_entity_poly.pdbx_strand_id
1 'polypeptide(L)' 'MPPKVRELIAELERAGFVNRGGRGSHRNFVHPHVAKPITVSGAPGDEHYQERAVRRAIEESKS' A
#
# COMPACT_ATOMS: atom_id res chain seq x y z
N MET A 1 -3.55 10.90 -14.54
CA MET A 1 -2.33 11.01 -13.72
C MET A 1 -2.32 9.90 -12.68
N PRO A 2 -1.16 9.29 -12.41
CA PRO A 2 -1.11 8.27 -11.38
C PRO A 2 -1.38 8.91 -10.00
N PRO A 3 -1.99 8.16 -9.08
CA PRO A 3 -2.25 8.69 -7.76
C PRO A 3 -0.96 8.89 -6.99
N LYS A 4 -0.96 9.86 -6.08
CA LYS A 4 0.19 10.11 -5.23
C LYS A 4 0.28 9.03 -4.17
N VAL A 5 1.49 8.84 -3.63
CA VAL A 5 1.72 7.82 -2.60
C VAL A 5 0.75 7.97 -1.43
N ARG A 6 0.49 9.19 -0.98
CA ARG A 6 -0.42 9.43 0.13
C ARG A 6 -1.85 8.96 -0.18
N GLU A 7 -2.25 9.03 -1.45
CA GLU A 7 -3.56 8.54 -1.86
C GLU A 7 -3.62 7.02 -1.82
N LEU A 8 -2.54 6.36 -2.23
CA LEU A 8 -2.44 4.92 -2.15
C LEU A 8 -2.49 4.44 -0.70
N ILE A 9 -1.80 5.17 0.19
CA ILE A 9 -1.82 4.87 1.61
C ILE A 9 -3.23 5.02 2.17
N ALA A 10 -3.94 6.08 1.79
CA ALA A 10 -5.31 6.30 2.23
C ALA A 10 -6.23 5.16 1.78
N GLU A 11 -6.05 4.68 0.55
CA GLU A 11 -6.83 3.56 0.03
C GLU A 11 -6.56 2.28 0.81
N LEU A 12 -5.29 2.03 1.15
CA LEU A 12 -4.92 0.86 1.95
C LEU A 12 -5.58 0.93 3.34
N GLU A 13 -5.54 2.09 3.96
CA GLU A 13 -6.13 2.26 5.29
C GLU A 13 -7.65 2.07 5.25
N ARG A 14 -8.31 2.55 4.20
CA ARG A 14 -9.74 2.34 4.03
C ARG A 14 -10.09 0.87 3.85
N ALA A 15 -9.20 0.13 3.23
CA ALA A 15 -9.40 -1.30 3.02
C ALA A 15 -9.15 -2.12 4.28
N GLY A 16 -8.66 -1.50 5.34
CA GLY A 16 -8.41 -2.17 6.61
C GLY A 16 -6.97 -2.56 6.85
N PHE A 17 -6.05 -2.08 6.01
CA PHE A 17 -4.64 -2.34 6.20
C PHE A 17 -4.10 -1.50 7.36
N VAL A 18 -3.16 -2.07 8.10
CA VAL A 18 -2.53 -1.41 9.24
C VAL A 18 -1.08 -1.08 8.90
N ASN A 19 -0.70 0.17 9.12
CA ASN A 19 0.66 0.62 8.90
C ASN A 19 1.54 0.13 10.06
N ARG A 20 2.49 -0.74 9.75
CA ARG A 20 3.40 -1.28 10.76
C ARG A 20 4.73 -0.54 10.76
N GLY A 21 4.83 0.53 9.97
CA GLY A 21 6.05 1.30 9.88
C GLY A 21 7.09 0.68 8.97
N GLY A 22 8.28 1.25 8.95
CA GLY A 22 9.38 0.80 8.11
C GLY A 22 10.53 1.78 8.22
N ARG A 23 11.57 1.55 7.45
CA ARG A 23 12.74 2.42 7.45
C ARG A 23 12.63 3.53 6.41
N GLY A 24 12.98 4.75 6.81
CA GLY A 24 12.98 5.88 5.91
C GLY A 24 11.61 6.13 5.31
N SER A 25 11.53 6.17 4.00
CA SER A 25 10.29 6.41 3.29
C SER A 25 9.47 5.15 3.06
N HIS A 26 9.99 3.98 3.44
CA HIS A 26 9.28 2.71 3.28
C HIS A 26 8.31 2.46 4.42
N ARG A 27 7.12 1.98 4.09
CA ARG A 27 6.09 1.65 5.08
C ARG A 27 5.48 0.30 4.76
N ASN A 28 5.33 -0.53 5.77
CA ASN A 28 4.74 -1.85 5.62
C ASN A 28 3.30 -1.83 6.07
N PHE A 29 2.41 -2.35 5.23
CA PHE A 29 0.99 -2.45 5.54
C PHE A 29 0.60 -3.92 5.59
N VAL A 30 -0.18 -4.29 6.61
CA VAL A 30 -0.63 -5.66 6.79
C VAL A 30 -2.15 -5.71 6.88
N HIS A 31 -2.71 -6.85 6.49
CA HIS A 31 -4.15 -7.08 6.54
C HIS A 31 -4.39 -8.55 6.90
N PRO A 32 -5.38 -8.83 7.76
CA PRO A 32 -5.63 -10.22 8.20
C PRO A 32 -6.00 -11.18 7.07
N HIS A 33 -6.56 -10.67 5.98
CA HIS A 33 -6.94 -11.49 4.83
C HIS A 33 -5.88 -11.53 3.73
N VAL A 34 -4.75 -10.86 3.94
CA VAL A 34 -3.67 -10.83 2.96
C VAL A 34 -2.43 -11.46 3.59
N ALA A 35 -1.95 -12.54 2.98
CA ALA A 35 -0.86 -13.33 3.55
C ALA A 35 0.47 -12.58 3.63
N LYS A 36 0.76 -11.75 2.62
CA LYS A 36 2.02 -11.02 2.57
C LYS A 36 1.82 -9.54 2.81
N PRO A 37 2.67 -8.91 3.64
CA PRO A 37 2.58 -7.46 3.80
C PRO A 37 2.96 -6.75 2.51
N ILE A 38 2.38 -5.57 2.30
CA ILE A 38 2.74 -4.74 1.17
C ILE A 38 3.61 -3.58 1.65
N THR A 39 4.72 -3.35 0.95
CA THR A 39 5.62 -2.25 1.27
C THR A 39 5.40 -1.11 0.29
N VAL A 40 5.14 0.07 0.82
CA VAL A 40 4.94 1.28 0.01
C VAL A 40 6.11 2.22 0.25
N SER A 41 6.76 2.63 -0.84
CA SER A 41 7.86 3.58 -0.79
C SER A 41 7.35 4.99 -1.04
N GLY A 42 7.85 5.96 -0.27
CA GLY A 42 7.52 7.36 -0.49
C GLY A 42 8.42 8.05 -1.49
N ALA A 43 9.32 7.30 -2.15
CA ALA A 43 10.25 7.90 -3.10
C ALA A 43 9.53 8.46 -4.33
N PRO A 44 9.93 9.64 -4.81
CA PRO A 44 9.34 10.21 -6.03
C PRO A 44 9.53 9.30 -7.22
N GLY A 45 8.49 9.16 -8.03
CA GLY A 45 8.53 8.35 -9.24
C GLY A 45 8.11 6.90 -9.07
N ASP A 46 7.97 6.44 -7.84
CA ASP A 46 7.58 5.05 -7.59
C ASP A 46 6.07 4.82 -7.56
N GLU A 47 5.28 5.88 -7.59
CA GLU A 47 3.83 5.80 -7.50
C GLU A 47 3.22 4.89 -8.56
N HIS A 48 3.79 4.94 -9.75
CA HIS A 48 3.27 4.18 -10.87
C HIS A 48 3.36 2.67 -10.65
N TYR A 49 4.48 2.21 -10.11
CA TYR A 49 4.67 0.79 -9.81
C TYR A 49 3.83 0.36 -8.63
N GLN A 50 3.75 1.20 -7.63
CA GLN A 50 3.06 0.89 -6.39
C GLN A 50 1.55 0.84 -6.56
N GLU A 51 1.01 1.61 -7.48
CA GLU A 51 -0.43 1.61 -7.72
C GLU A 51 -0.96 0.21 -8.01
N ARG A 52 -0.28 -0.51 -8.90
CA ARG A 52 -0.70 -1.86 -9.28
C ARG A 52 -0.63 -2.82 -8.08
N ALA A 53 0.47 -2.76 -7.33
CA ALA A 53 0.64 -3.61 -6.15
C ALA A 53 -0.39 -3.30 -5.08
N VAL A 54 -0.66 -2.01 -4.84
CA VAL A 54 -1.65 -1.57 -3.86
C VAL A 54 -3.04 -2.04 -4.25
N ARG A 55 -3.42 -1.88 -5.50
CA ARG A 55 -4.75 -2.30 -5.97
C ARG A 55 -4.92 -3.80 -5.88
N ARG A 56 -3.89 -4.57 -6.17
CA ARG A 56 -3.93 -6.01 -6.05
C ARG A 56 -4.10 -6.44 -4.59
N ALA A 57 -3.37 -5.78 -3.68
CA ALA A 57 -3.48 -6.07 -2.26
C ALA A 57 -4.90 -5.79 -1.75
N ILE A 58 -5.49 -4.68 -2.18
CA ILE A 58 -6.85 -4.32 -1.80
C ILE A 58 -7.85 -5.35 -2.31
N GLU A 59 -7.65 -5.82 -3.55
CA GLU A 59 -8.50 -6.86 -4.11
C GLU A 59 -8.42 -8.15 -3.30
N GLU A 60 -7.22 -8.54 -2.90
CA GLU A 60 -7.03 -9.73 -2.07
C GLU A 60 -7.72 -9.58 -0.72
N SER A 61 -7.71 -8.38 -0.16
CA SER A 61 -8.35 -8.15 1.14
C SER A 61 -9.86 -8.30 1.11
N LYS A 62 -10.45 -8.18 -0.07
CA LYS A 62 -11.90 -8.31 -0.24
C LYS A 62 -12.36 -9.75 -0.48
N SER A 63 -11.43 -10.63 -0.71
CA SER A 63 -11.74 -12.04 -1.02
C SER A 63 -12.12 -12.84 0.21
#